data_99e2104736b8dcf5a07a36824366a514
#
_entry.id   99e2104736b8dcf5a07a36824366a514
#
_cell.length_a   1.000
_cell.length_b   1.000
_cell.length_c   1.000
_cell.angle_alpha   90.00
_cell.angle_beta   90.00
_cell.angle_gamma   90.00
#
_symmetry.space_group_name_H-M   'P 1'
#
loop_
_entity.id
_entity.type
_entity.pdbx_description
1 polymer ?
#
loop_
_entity_poly.entity_id
_entity_poly.type
_entity_poly.pdbx_seq_one_letter_code
_entity_poly.pdbx_strand_id
1 'polypeptide(L)'
;MVAAIAAVVAVAALIVALTNARPAATPSVPTYTAAQTAAAQRQLCDTYKLVARAVHFDTNGNNPAFARIALTNAAAMLDSVETDPALDGRHRDAARALAAAYRTLTAKSSSDAFAEVEYRAALGDVNAKEAAMNEVCADGG
;
A
#
# COMPACT_ATOMS: atom_id res chain seq x y z
N MET A 1 -33.11 56.05 2.39
CA MET A 1 -32.36 55.82 3.64
C MET A 1 -32.25 54.34 4.05
N VAL A 2 -33.23 53.49 3.79
CA VAL A 2 -33.19 52.05 4.16
C VAL A 2 -32.09 51.25 3.46
N ALA A 3 -31.80 51.54 2.18
CA ALA A 3 -30.76 50.83 1.40
C ALA A 3 -29.32 51.10 1.90
N ALA A 4 -29.04 52.30 2.44
CA ALA A 4 -27.71 52.61 2.97
C ALA A 4 -27.40 51.89 4.28
N ILE A 5 -28.40 51.63 5.11
CA ILE A 5 -28.26 50.88 6.37
C ILE A 5 -27.99 49.40 6.11
N ALA A 6 -28.64 48.82 5.12
CA ALA A 6 -28.44 47.41 4.73
C ALA A 6 -27.00 47.16 4.23
N ALA A 7 -26.42 48.08 3.48
CA ALA A 7 -25.05 47.95 3.00
C ALA A 7 -24.00 47.99 4.14
N VAL A 8 -24.19 48.82 5.15
CA VAL A 8 -23.28 48.94 6.31
C VAL A 8 -23.32 47.68 7.16
N VAL A 9 -24.50 47.09 7.36
CA VAL A 9 -24.66 45.82 8.12
C VAL A 9 -24.00 44.66 7.38
N ALA A 10 -24.12 44.59 6.06
CA ALA A 10 -23.49 43.54 5.27
C ALA A 10 -21.95 43.59 5.30
N VAL A 11 -21.37 44.81 5.25
CA VAL A 11 -19.91 44.98 5.37
C VAL A 11 -19.41 44.64 6.77
N ALA A 12 -20.12 45.01 7.81
CA ALA A 12 -19.76 44.66 9.18
C ALA A 12 -19.82 43.15 9.44
N ALA A 13 -20.82 42.46 8.91
CA ALA A 13 -20.92 40.99 8.98
C ALA A 13 -19.77 40.27 8.24
N LEU A 14 -19.33 40.79 7.10
CA LEU A 14 -18.23 40.24 6.33
C LEU A 14 -16.89 40.41 7.07
N ILE A 15 -16.66 41.57 7.70
CA ILE A 15 -15.45 41.81 8.48
C ILE A 15 -15.39 40.88 9.70
N VAL A 16 -16.50 40.69 10.40
CA VAL A 16 -16.56 39.77 11.55
C VAL A 16 -16.32 38.31 11.09
N ALA A 17 -16.84 37.91 9.95
CA ALA A 17 -16.59 36.58 9.40
C ALA A 17 -15.11 36.36 9.03
N LEU A 18 -14.47 37.37 8.45
CA LEU A 18 -13.05 37.30 8.08
C LEU A 18 -12.10 37.34 9.29
N THR A 19 -12.45 38.10 10.34
CA THR A 19 -11.63 38.23 11.57
C THR A 19 -11.80 37.04 12.52
N ASN A 20 -12.95 36.32 12.44
CA ASN A 20 -13.22 35.11 13.19
C ASN A 20 -12.91 33.82 12.40
N ALA A 21 -12.35 33.91 11.19
CA ALA A 21 -11.82 32.77 10.49
C ALA A 21 -10.69 32.18 11.35
N ARG A 22 -11.02 31.11 12.12
CA ARG A 22 -10.00 30.31 12.80
C ARG A 22 -9.01 29.88 11.74
N PRO A 23 -7.70 30.06 11.97
CA PRO A 23 -6.73 29.45 11.07
C PRO A 23 -7.12 27.97 10.93
N ALA A 24 -7.30 27.53 9.70
CA ALA A 24 -7.55 26.12 9.41
C ALA A 24 -6.44 25.33 10.12
N ALA A 25 -6.83 24.46 11.05
CA ALA A 25 -5.86 23.61 11.74
C ALA A 25 -5.09 22.86 10.63
N THR A 26 -3.80 23.12 10.54
CA THR A 26 -2.94 22.38 9.62
C THR A 26 -3.16 20.90 9.96
N PRO A 27 -3.54 20.04 9.00
CA PRO A 27 -3.73 18.63 9.30
C PRO A 27 -2.42 18.11 9.89
N SER A 28 -2.42 17.79 11.18
CA SER A 28 -1.27 17.18 11.82
C SER A 28 -1.13 15.80 11.23
N VAL A 29 0.01 15.50 10.62
CA VAL A 29 0.35 14.13 10.20
C VAL A 29 0.28 13.25 11.45
N PRO A 30 -0.51 12.16 11.45
CA PRO A 30 -0.58 11.28 12.60
C PRO A 30 0.82 10.78 12.97
N THR A 31 1.20 10.96 14.23
CA THR A 31 2.48 10.45 14.74
C THR A 31 2.22 9.13 15.44
N TYR A 32 2.85 8.06 14.98
CA TYR A 32 2.74 6.73 15.57
C TYR A 32 3.90 6.49 16.53
N THR A 33 3.64 5.78 17.63
CA THR A 33 4.67 5.38 18.56
C THR A 33 5.56 4.28 17.96
N ALA A 34 6.79 4.14 18.45
CA ALA A 34 7.68 3.06 18.03
C ALA A 34 7.03 1.66 18.21
N ALA A 35 6.22 1.48 19.26
CA ALA A 35 5.51 0.23 19.49
C ALA A 35 4.43 -0.04 18.44
N GLN A 36 3.70 0.99 17.99
CA GLN A 36 2.72 0.86 16.91
C GLN A 36 3.38 0.54 15.57
N THR A 37 4.47 1.24 15.25
CA THR A 37 5.24 0.95 14.03
C THR A 37 5.80 -0.46 14.05
N ALA A 38 6.41 -0.90 15.14
CA ALA A 38 6.91 -2.27 15.28
C ALA A 38 5.81 -3.33 15.20
N ALA A 39 4.60 -3.04 15.68
CA ALA A 39 3.45 -3.95 15.54
C ALA A 39 3.00 -4.08 14.08
N ALA A 40 2.92 -2.96 13.35
CA ALA A 40 2.58 -2.94 11.93
C ALA A 40 3.63 -3.69 11.09
N GLN A 41 4.92 -3.49 11.37
CA GLN A 41 6.02 -4.20 10.71
C GLN A 41 5.94 -5.71 10.94
N ARG A 42 5.71 -6.16 12.18
CA ARG A 42 5.53 -7.59 12.48
C ARG A 42 4.34 -8.18 11.74
N GLN A 43 3.20 -7.49 11.72
CA GLN A 43 2.01 -7.95 11.00
C GLN A 43 2.30 -8.10 9.50
N LEU A 44 2.97 -7.14 8.89
CA LEU A 44 3.38 -7.23 7.48
C LEU A 44 4.30 -8.43 7.25
N CYS A 45 5.34 -8.58 8.07
CA CYS A 45 6.34 -9.63 7.89
C CYS A 45 5.76 -11.04 8.13
N ASP A 46 4.84 -11.19 9.08
CA ASP A 46 4.14 -12.46 9.29
C ASP A 46 3.21 -12.78 8.11
N THR A 47 2.50 -11.78 7.58
CA THR A 47 1.70 -11.92 6.36
C THR A 47 2.59 -12.30 5.18
N TYR A 48 3.71 -11.63 5.00
CA TYR A 48 4.68 -11.96 3.94
C TYR A 48 5.18 -13.41 4.05
N LYS A 49 5.62 -13.86 5.24
CA LYS A 49 6.06 -15.25 5.46
C LYS A 49 4.98 -16.27 5.10
N LEU A 50 3.72 -15.96 5.40
CA LEU A 50 2.60 -16.82 5.07
C LEU A 50 2.39 -16.91 3.56
N VAL A 51 2.29 -15.76 2.89
CA VAL A 51 1.99 -15.74 1.44
C VAL A 51 3.16 -16.25 0.60
N ALA A 52 4.40 -15.93 0.97
CA ALA A 52 5.59 -16.44 0.28
C ALA A 52 5.64 -17.98 0.32
N ARG A 53 5.32 -18.58 1.46
CA ARG A 53 5.25 -20.04 1.60
C ARG A 53 4.18 -20.65 0.69
N ALA A 54 2.99 -20.04 0.64
CA ALA A 54 1.90 -20.51 -0.23
C ALA A 54 2.29 -20.38 -1.71
N VAL A 55 2.84 -19.23 -2.11
CA VAL A 55 3.32 -19.02 -3.48
C VAL A 55 4.38 -20.05 -3.86
N HIS A 56 5.40 -20.23 -3.03
CA HIS A 56 6.47 -21.21 -3.31
C HIS A 56 5.92 -22.64 -3.42
N PHE A 57 4.98 -23.04 -2.56
CA PHE A 57 4.39 -24.36 -2.61
C PHE A 57 3.61 -24.59 -3.92
N ASP A 58 2.74 -23.67 -4.29
CA ASP A 58 1.85 -23.81 -5.43
C ASP A 58 2.55 -23.56 -6.78
N THR A 59 3.59 -22.72 -6.83
CA THR A 59 4.38 -22.47 -8.05
C THR A 59 5.33 -23.63 -8.36
N ASN A 60 5.76 -24.41 -7.37
CA ASN A 60 6.53 -25.62 -7.57
C ASN A 60 5.65 -26.86 -7.79
N GLY A 61 4.33 -26.73 -7.71
CA GLY A 61 3.38 -27.78 -7.99
C GLY A 61 3.14 -27.98 -9.49
N ASN A 62 2.37 -29.02 -9.81
CA ASN A 62 2.08 -29.38 -11.21
C ASN A 62 0.81 -28.72 -11.75
N ASN A 63 0.18 -27.80 -11.01
CA ASN A 63 -1.07 -27.17 -11.39
C ASN A 63 -0.91 -25.64 -11.51
N PRO A 64 -0.81 -25.11 -12.74
CA PRO A 64 -0.60 -23.68 -12.95
C PRO A 64 -1.80 -22.82 -12.50
N ALA A 65 -2.99 -23.40 -12.34
CA ALA A 65 -4.14 -22.68 -11.80
C ALA A 65 -3.95 -22.37 -10.32
N PHE A 66 -3.43 -23.29 -9.52
CA PHE A 66 -3.11 -23.05 -8.12
C PHE A 66 -2.02 -22.01 -7.95
N ALA A 67 -0.98 -22.05 -8.77
CA ALA A 67 0.06 -21.01 -8.78
C ALA A 67 -0.54 -19.61 -8.99
N ARG A 68 -1.45 -19.43 -9.95
CA ARG A 68 -2.13 -18.14 -10.19
C ARG A 68 -3.04 -17.72 -9.04
N ILE A 69 -3.74 -18.66 -8.42
CA ILE A 69 -4.57 -18.39 -7.23
C ILE A 69 -3.68 -17.94 -6.07
N ALA A 70 -2.57 -18.63 -5.81
CA ALA A 70 -1.64 -18.27 -4.75
C ALA A 70 -1.05 -16.86 -4.95
N LEU A 71 -0.58 -16.56 -6.16
CA LEU A 71 -0.07 -15.23 -6.52
C LEU A 71 -1.11 -14.12 -6.33
N THR A 72 -2.37 -14.37 -6.76
CA THR A 72 -3.46 -13.39 -6.63
C THR A 72 -3.82 -13.14 -5.18
N ASN A 73 -3.95 -14.20 -4.38
CA ASN A 73 -4.24 -14.11 -2.95
C ASN A 73 -3.09 -13.43 -2.19
N ALA A 74 -1.84 -13.78 -2.52
CA ALA A 74 -0.66 -13.16 -1.93
C ALA A 74 -0.63 -11.66 -2.19
N ALA A 75 -0.89 -11.22 -3.42
CA ALA A 75 -0.98 -9.80 -3.74
C ALA A 75 -2.07 -9.08 -2.94
N ALA A 76 -3.27 -9.67 -2.84
CA ALA A 76 -4.38 -9.08 -2.08
C ALA A 76 -4.08 -8.99 -0.58
N MET A 77 -3.43 -9.99 0.00
CA MET A 77 -3.05 -9.98 1.42
C MET A 77 -1.97 -8.94 1.71
N LEU A 78 -0.97 -8.79 0.86
CA LEU A 78 0.04 -7.75 0.99
C LEU A 78 -0.56 -6.36 0.86
N ASP A 79 -1.45 -6.13 -0.12
CA ASP A 79 -2.18 -4.86 -0.27
C ASP A 79 -2.98 -4.49 0.99
N SER A 80 -3.58 -5.48 1.65
CA SER A 80 -4.39 -5.22 2.85
C SER A 80 -3.56 -4.72 4.03
N VAL A 81 -2.33 -5.21 4.20
CA VAL A 81 -1.48 -4.85 5.34
C VAL A 81 -0.58 -3.65 5.04
N GLU A 82 -0.24 -3.38 3.76
CA GLU A 82 0.59 -2.23 3.40
C GLU A 82 -0.11 -0.89 3.63
N THR A 83 -1.44 -0.89 3.73
CA THR A 83 -2.24 0.31 4.00
C THR A 83 -2.20 0.76 5.45
N ASP A 84 -1.62 -0.01 6.37
CA ASP A 84 -1.51 0.39 7.78
C ASP A 84 -0.73 1.72 7.88
N PRO A 85 -1.35 2.79 8.40
CA PRO A 85 -0.72 4.09 8.47
C PRO A 85 0.47 4.16 9.43
N ALA A 86 0.58 3.22 10.37
CA ALA A 86 1.71 3.11 11.30
C ALA A 86 2.94 2.43 10.66
N LEU A 87 2.77 1.80 9.49
CA LEU A 87 3.86 1.16 8.76
C LEU A 87 4.80 2.22 8.18
N ASP A 88 6.11 2.06 8.34
CA ASP A 88 7.07 2.96 7.71
C ASP A 88 7.14 2.79 6.19
N GLY A 89 7.74 3.79 5.51
CA GLY A 89 7.77 3.85 4.05
C GLY A 89 8.52 2.67 3.42
N ARG A 90 9.65 2.24 4.01
CA ARG A 90 10.48 1.15 3.46
C ARG A 90 9.71 -0.18 3.39
N HIS A 91 9.04 -0.54 4.48
CA HIS A 91 8.21 -1.74 4.55
C HIS A 91 6.99 -1.66 3.62
N ARG A 92 6.31 -0.51 3.61
CA ARG A 92 5.16 -0.27 2.73
C ARG A 92 5.52 -0.38 1.25
N ASP A 93 6.61 0.26 0.84
CA ASP A 93 7.04 0.28 -0.56
C ASP A 93 7.49 -1.11 -1.03
N ALA A 94 8.18 -1.88 -0.17
CA ALA A 94 8.56 -3.25 -0.47
C ALA A 94 7.33 -4.17 -0.66
N ALA A 95 6.34 -4.08 0.24
CA ALA A 95 5.11 -4.85 0.15
C ALA A 95 4.30 -4.52 -1.11
N ARG A 96 4.15 -3.23 -1.41
CA ARG A 96 3.45 -2.75 -2.62
C ARG A 96 4.15 -3.21 -3.89
N ALA A 97 5.47 -3.15 -3.93
CA ALA A 97 6.25 -3.59 -5.09
C ALA A 97 6.10 -5.10 -5.33
N LEU A 98 6.14 -5.91 -4.26
CA LEU A 98 5.95 -7.37 -4.38
C LEU A 98 4.52 -7.71 -4.80
N ALA A 99 3.50 -7.06 -4.23
CA ALA A 99 2.11 -7.27 -4.62
C ALA A 99 1.88 -6.94 -6.11
N ALA A 100 2.49 -5.86 -6.62
CA ALA A 100 2.45 -5.51 -8.04
C ALA A 100 3.15 -6.55 -8.92
N ALA A 101 4.31 -7.06 -8.49
CA ALA A 101 5.05 -8.10 -9.22
C ALA A 101 4.24 -9.42 -9.30
N TYR A 102 3.59 -9.84 -8.21
CA TYR A 102 2.71 -11.03 -8.21
C TYR A 102 1.55 -10.87 -9.20
N ARG A 103 0.89 -9.70 -9.24
CA ARG A 103 -0.19 -9.44 -10.23
C ARG A 103 0.33 -9.48 -11.66
N THR A 104 1.49 -8.90 -11.90
CA THR A 104 2.12 -8.91 -13.22
C THR A 104 2.45 -10.32 -13.68
N LEU A 105 3.05 -11.13 -12.79
CA LEU A 105 3.34 -12.53 -13.09
C LEU A 105 2.06 -13.35 -13.34
N THR A 106 1.01 -13.15 -12.53
CA THR A 106 -0.30 -13.78 -12.72
C THR A 106 -0.87 -13.44 -14.10
N ALA A 107 -0.86 -12.17 -14.51
CA ALA A 107 -1.37 -11.75 -15.81
C ALA A 107 -0.59 -12.41 -16.95
N LYS A 108 0.75 -12.40 -16.88
CA LYS A 108 1.62 -12.97 -17.92
C LYS A 108 1.57 -14.50 -17.99
N SER A 109 1.23 -15.17 -16.91
CA SER A 109 1.04 -16.62 -16.86
C SER A 109 -0.37 -17.09 -17.26
N SER A 110 -1.30 -16.16 -17.45
CA SER A 110 -2.73 -16.48 -17.64
C SER A 110 -3.17 -16.58 -19.10
N SER A 111 -2.32 -16.22 -20.06
CA SER A 111 -2.66 -16.26 -21.47
C SER A 111 -1.43 -16.51 -22.34
N ASP A 112 -1.66 -17.08 -23.51
CA ASP A 112 -0.63 -17.28 -24.56
C ASP A 112 -0.30 -15.96 -25.29
N ALA A 113 -0.84 -14.83 -24.83
CA ALA A 113 -0.63 -13.52 -25.44
C ALA A 113 0.77 -12.93 -25.18
N PHE A 114 1.49 -13.48 -24.19
CA PHE A 114 2.82 -13.02 -23.81
C PHE A 114 3.90 -14.00 -24.26
N ALA A 115 5.02 -13.44 -24.72
CA ALA A 115 6.17 -14.25 -25.07
C ALA A 115 6.85 -14.83 -23.83
N GLU A 116 7.49 -15.99 -23.96
CA GLU A 116 8.24 -16.65 -22.88
C GLU A 116 9.27 -15.72 -22.22
N VAL A 117 9.90 -14.83 -22.97
CA VAL A 117 10.86 -13.85 -22.46
C VAL A 117 10.20 -12.88 -21.49
N GLU A 118 8.96 -12.48 -21.73
CA GLU A 118 8.20 -11.57 -20.87
C GLU A 118 7.75 -12.26 -19.56
N TYR A 119 7.36 -13.52 -19.67
CA TYR A 119 7.06 -14.34 -18.48
C TYR A 119 8.29 -14.50 -17.59
N ARG A 120 9.44 -14.85 -18.18
CA ARG A 120 10.69 -14.98 -17.42
C ARG A 120 11.17 -13.68 -16.80
N ALA A 121 10.98 -12.57 -17.48
CA ALA A 121 11.27 -11.25 -16.92
C ALA A 121 10.39 -10.94 -15.70
N ALA A 122 9.09 -11.24 -15.77
CA ALA A 122 8.18 -11.07 -14.65
C ALA A 122 8.52 -11.98 -13.46
N LEU A 123 8.94 -13.22 -13.72
CA LEU A 123 9.41 -14.14 -12.68
C LEU A 123 10.69 -13.61 -12.01
N GLY A 124 11.63 -13.08 -12.80
CA GLY A 124 12.84 -12.44 -12.27
C GLY A 124 12.52 -11.23 -11.39
N ASP A 125 11.52 -10.42 -11.76
CA ASP A 125 11.08 -9.29 -10.95
C ASP A 125 10.46 -9.75 -9.62
N VAL A 126 9.62 -10.79 -9.62
CA VAL A 126 9.09 -11.39 -8.38
C VAL A 126 10.23 -11.81 -7.45
N ASN A 127 11.22 -12.56 -7.95
CA ASN A 127 12.36 -13.00 -7.13
C ASN A 127 13.13 -11.81 -6.53
N ALA A 128 13.32 -10.73 -7.29
CA ALA A 128 13.98 -9.52 -6.80
C ALA A 128 13.16 -8.81 -5.71
N LYS A 129 11.82 -8.75 -5.84
CA LYS A 129 10.95 -8.14 -4.83
C LYS A 129 10.80 -9.00 -3.57
N GLU A 130 10.80 -10.32 -3.71
CA GLU A 130 10.86 -11.24 -2.55
C GLU A 130 12.17 -11.07 -1.78
N ALA A 131 13.30 -10.92 -2.46
CA ALA A 131 14.59 -10.64 -1.81
C ALA A 131 14.54 -9.32 -1.02
N ALA A 132 13.96 -8.26 -1.60
CA ALA A 132 13.78 -6.98 -0.91
C ALA A 132 12.85 -7.10 0.32
N MET A 133 11.77 -7.88 0.22
CA MET A 133 10.89 -8.14 1.38
C MET A 133 11.60 -8.93 2.47
N ASN A 134 12.40 -9.93 2.10
CA ASN A 134 13.21 -10.67 3.07
C ASN A 134 14.18 -9.75 3.81
N GLU A 135 14.82 -8.81 3.11
CA GLU A 135 15.73 -7.84 3.71
C GLU A 135 15.02 -6.95 4.73
N VAL A 136 13.90 -6.31 4.36
CA VAL A 136 13.17 -5.42 5.28
C VAL A 136 12.60 -6.18 6.48
N CYS A 137 12.21 -7.44 6.29
CA CYS A 137 11.67 -8.28 7.37
C CYS A 137 12.77 -8.97 8.22
N ALA A 138 14.02 -8.98 7.80
CA ALA A 138 15.14 -9.44 8.62
C ALA A 138 15.56 -8.39 9.65
N ASP A 139 15.46 -7.11 9.29
CA ASP A 139 15.93 -5.99 10.13
C ASP A 139 14.94 -5.64 11.27
N GLY A 140 13.70 -6.12 11.24
CA GLY A 140 12.61 -5.70 12.13
C GLY A 140 11.86 -6.82 12.86
N GLY A 141 12.33 -8.07 12.78
CA GLY A 141 11.69 -9.23 13.40
C GLY A 141 12.30 -9.66 14.71
#